data_aebcfdb85896bbc089be6d968c74b7a7
#
_entry.id   aebcfdb85896bbc089be6d968c74b7a7
#
_cell.length_a   1.000
_cell.length_b   1.000
_cell.length_c   1.000
_cell.angle_alpha   90.00
_cell.angle_beta   90.00
_cell.angle_gamma   90.00
#
_symmetry.space_group_name_H-M   'P 1'
#
loop_
_entity.id
_entity.type
_entity.pdbx_description
1 polymer ?
#
loop_
_entity_poly.entity_id
_entity_poly.type
_entity_poly.pdbx_seq_one_letter_code
_entity_poly.pdbx_strand_id
1 'polypeptide(L)'
;MKVLRTLTAMSYPFLIFAGLDLVGPRALALVVAVILITGGVFIPTRVSVAHVSWLMLAAAVLLGVAIVAGLLNDGRLFLFVPVLINGALLIAFGRTLVKGPSNVEVFARLRGRNLPEEEVLYCRLVTGIWCVVFVLNGALTLALALYASLAWWTLYTGALSYMLIGMVFATELVYRYWRFRPYDGSITDPLFRRIFPPRGDG
;
A
#
# COMPACT_ATOMS: atom_id res chain seq x y z
N MET A 1 -13.48 8.10 -10.75
CA MET A 1 -13.69 7.35 -9.51
C MET A 1 -12.39 6.75 -8.91
N LYS A 2 -11.46 6.11 -9.68
CA LYS A 2 -10.21 5.54 -9.14
C LYS A 2 -9.29 6.61 -8.52
N VAL A 3 -9.07 7.73 -9.22
CA VAL A 3 -8.21 8.83 -8.75
C VAL A 3 -8.73 9.44 -7.44
N LEU A 4 -10.04 9.64 -7.32
CA LEU A 4 -10.64 10.19 -6.10
C LEU A 4 -10.42 9.26 -4.88
N ARG A 5 -10.59 7.94 -5.06
CA ARG A 5 -10.30 6.94 -4.00
C ARG A 5 -8.84 6.95 -3.56
N THR A 6 -7.91 7.08 -4.50
CA THR A 6 -6.48 7.17 -4.20
C THR A 6 -6.16 8.45 -3.42
N LEU A 7 -6.70 9.59 -3.85
CA LEU A 7 -6.52 10.86 -3.13
C LEU A 7 -7.10 10.81 -1.72
N THR A 8 -8.28 10.21 -1.54
CA THR A 8 -8.89 10.03 -0.20
C THR A 8 -8.03 9.14 0.70
N ALA A 9 -7.44 8.04 0.16
CA ALA A 9 -6.55 7.18 0.93
C ALA A 9 -5.25 7.92 1.32
N MET A 10 -4.70 8.75 0.43
CA MET A 10 -3.49 9.54 0.71
C MET A 10 -3.76 10.68 1.70
N SER A 11 -4.99 11.19 1.78
CA SER A 11 -5.36 12.24 2.73
C SER A 11 -5.62 11.73 4.16
N TYR A 12 -5.63 10.40 4.37
CA TYR A 12 -5.92 9.80 5.67
C TYR A 12 -5.12 10.42 6.85
N PRO A 13 -3.78 10.58 6.80
CA PRO A 13 -3.02 11.14 7.92
C PRO A 13 -3.42 12.59 8.24
N PHE A 14 -3.71 13.38 7.20
CA PHE A 14 -4.16 14.78 7.35
C PHE A 14 -5.58 14.85 7.91
N LEU A 15 -6.45 13.92 7.52
CA LEU A 15 -7.80 13.80 8.08
C LEU A 15 -7.77 13.41 9.55
N ILE A 16 -6.87 12.50 9.95
CA ILE A 16 -6.68 12.16 11.38
C ILE A 16 -6.14 13.36 12.16
N PHE A 17 -5.13 14.06 11.61
CA PHE A 17 -4.59 15.26 12.24
C PHE A 17 -5.68 16.32 12.49
N ALA A 18 -6.39 16.73 11.43
CA ALA A 18 -7.45 17.73 11.53
C ALA A 18 -8.63 17.24 12.36
N GLY A 19 -9.00 15.97 12.23
CA GLY A 19 -10.13 15.40 12.98
C GLY A 19 -9.88 15.33 14.48
N LEU A 20 -8.68 14.99 14.92
CA LEU A 20 -8.32 14.96 16.33
C LEU A 20 -8.27 16.37 16.94
N ASP A 21 -7.80 17.36 16.17
CA ASP A 21 -7.69 18.75 16.61
C ASP A 21 -9.05 19.46 16.65
N LEU A 22 -9.90 19.24 15.61
CA LEU A 22 -11.15 20.00 15.45
C LEU A 22 -12.35 19.37 16.14
N VAL A 23 -12.50 18.04 16.13
CA VAL A 23 -13.73 17.38 16.60
C VAL A 23 -13.50 16.38 17.74
N GLY A 24 -12.27 16.02 18.00
CA GLY A 24 -11.88 15.08 19.04
C GLY A 24 -12.10 13.60 18.70
N PRO A 25 -11.58 12.67 19.56
CA PRO A 25 -11.50 11.24 19.25
C PRO A 25 -12.85 10.55 19.01
N ARG A 26 -13.86 10.87 19.82
CA ARG A 26 -15.20 10.22 19.71
C ARG A 26 -15.92 10.61 18.44
N ALA A 27 -15.92 11.90 18.09
CA ALA A 27 -16.58 12.38 16.88
C ALA A 27 -15.87 11.83 15.65
N LEU A 28 -14.54 11.82 15.64
CA LEU A 28 -13.75 11.21 14.56
C LEU A 28 -14.05 9.71 14.42
N ALA A 29 -14.11 8.97 15.53
CA ALA A 29 -14.46 7.55 15.53
C ALA A 29 -15.85 7.28 14.92
N LEU A 30 -16.85 8.10 15.26
CA LEU A 30 -18.21 8.01 14.69
C LEU A 30 -18.18 8.28 13.18
N VAL A 31 -17.47 9.32 12.73
CA VAL A 31 -17.36 9.65 11.31
C VAL A 31 -16.72 8.50 10.54
N VAL A 32 -15.60 7.96 11.03
CA VAL A 32 -14.92 6.82 10.40
C VAL A 32 -15.83 5.59 10.38
N ALA A 33 -16.52 5.27 11.47
CA ALA A 33 -17.44 4.14 11.55
C ALA A 33 -18.60 4.29 10.53
N VAL A 34 -19.21 5.47 10.42
CA VAL A 34 -20.29 5.75 9.46
C VAL A 34 -19.77 5.59 8.03
N ILE A 35 -18.60 6.12 7.70
CA ILE A 35 -17.99 5.98 6.36
C ILE A 35 -17.74 4.51 6.02
N LEU A 36 -17.23 3.71 6.97
CA LEU A 36 -16.96 2.29 6.75
C LEU A 36 -18.25 1.48 6.57
N ILE A 37 -19.26 1.76 7.37
CA ILE A 37 -20.56 1.07 7.29
C ILE A 37 -21.27 1.42 5.98
N THR A 38 -21.36 2.70 5.64
CA THR A 38 -22.02 3.15 4.41
C THR A 38 -21.23 2.78 3.16
N GLY A 39 -19.89 2.88 3.20
CA GLY A 39 -19.00 2.46 2.11
C GLY A 39 -19.06 0.95 1.84
N GLY A 40 -19.23 0.14 2.87
CA GLY A 40 -19.41 -1.32 2.75
C GLY A 40 -20.69 -1.73 2.01
N VAL A 41 -21.75 -0.93 2.10
CA VAL A 41 -23.03 -1.17 1.39
C VAL A 41 -22.88 -0.97 -0.13
N PHE A 42 -21.90 -0.18 -0.58
CA PHE A 42 -21.66 0.13 -2.01
C PHE A 42 -20.56 -0.73 -2.66
N ILE A 43 -20.21 -1.90 -2.10
CA ILE A 43 -19.27 -2.81 -2.76
C ILE A 43 -19.93 -3.38 -4.02
N PRO A 44 -19.35 -3.16 -5.24
CA PRO A 44 -19.93 -3.67 -6.46
C PRO A 44 -19.94 -5.21 -6.46
N THR A 45 -21.07 -5.83 -6.79
CA THR A 45 -21.27 -7.28 -6.84
C THR A 45 -20.38 -8.05 -7.85
N ARG A 46 -19.55 -7.35 -8.61
CA ARG A 46 -18.63 -7.92 -9.62
C ARG A 46 -17.20 -8.20 -9.10
N VAL A 47 -16.97 -8.04 -7.79
CA VAL A 47 -15.63 -8.31 -7.21
C VAL A 47 -15.56 -9.77 -6.81
N SER A 48 -14.46 -10.47 -7.17
CA SER A 48 -14.23 -11.87 -6.78
C SER A 48 -14.33 -12.05 -5.26
N VAL A 49 -14.97 -13.14 -4.82
CA VAL A 49 -15.19 -13.46 -3.40
C VAL A 49 -13.90 -13.38 -2.57
N ALA A 50 -12.76 -13.79 -3.14
CA ALA A 50 -11.46 -13.68 -2.46
C ALA A 50 -11.03 -12.25 -2.20
N HIS A 51 -11.29 -11.31 -3.11
CA HIS A 51 -10.98 -9.88 -2.92
C HIS A 51 -11.98 -9.20 -1.97
N VAL A 52 -13.24 -9.62 -1.99
CA VAL A 52 -14.25 -9.12 -1.05
C VAL A 52 -13.90 -9.49 0.38
N SER A 53 -13.42 -10.71 0.64
CA SER A 53 -13.06 -11.16 1.99
C SER A 53 -11.91 -10.33 2.60
N TRP A 54 -10.88 -9.98 1.82
CA TRP A 54 -9.78 -9.13 2.30
C TRP A 54 -10.21 -7.68 2.57
N LEU A 55 -11.07 -7.12 1.70
CA LEU A 55 -11.63 -5.79 1.91
C LEU A 55 -12.54 -5.75 3.15
N MET A 56 -13.35 -6.77 3.35
CA MET A 56 -14.20 -6.88 4.55
C MET A 56 -13.35 -7.03 5.82
N LEU A 57 -12.28 -7.82 5.79
CA LEU A 57 -11.36 -7.96 6.91
C LEU A 57 -10.68 -6.61 7.23
N ALA A 58 -10.17 -5.90 6.23
CA ALA A 58 -9.58 -4.59 6.41
C ALA A 58 -10.59 -3.57 6.99
N ALA A 59 -11.81 -3.56 6.46
CA ALA A 59 -12.88 -2.70 6.97
C ALA A 59 -13.27 -3.06 8.41
N ALA A 60 -13.35 -4.35 8.73
CA ALA A 60 -13.65 -4.82 10.09
C ALA A 60 -12.55 -4.43 11.09
N VAL A 61 -11.26 -4.54 10.71
CA VAL A 61 -10.14 -4.09 11.52
C VAL A 61 -10.20 -2.57 11.76
N LEU A 62 -10.42 -1.78 10.72
CA LEU A 62 -10.54 -0.34 10.83
C LEU A 62 -11.76 0.08 11.67
N LEU A 63 -12.88 -0.62 11.52
CA LEU A 63 -14.08 -0.40 12.33
C LEU A 63 -13.80 -0.75 13.80
N GLY A 64 -13.10 -1.86 14.07
CA GLY A 64 -12.66 -2.24 15.40
C GLY A 64 -11.79 -1.17 16.05
N VAL A 65 -10.80 -0.64 15.32
CA VAL A 65 -9.97 0.49 15.78
C VAL A 65 -10.84 1.73 16.10
N ALA A 66 -11.79 2.07 15.21
CA ALA A 66 -12.68 3.21 15.43
C ALA A 66 -13.56 3.03 16.67
N ILE A 67 -14.14 1.84 16.86
CA ILE A 67 -14.97 1.52 18.04
C ILE A 67 -14.14 1.67 19.33
N VAL A 68 -12.97 1.05 19.38
CA VAL A 68 -12.10 1.08 20.57
C VAL A 68 -11.62 2.51 20.85
N ALA A 69 -11.22 3.27 19.81
CA ALA A 69 -10.83 4.67 19.93
C ALA A 69 -11.96 5.54 20.48
N GLY A 70 -13.19 5.31 20.01
CA GLY A 70 -14.37 6.02 20.50
C GLY A 70 -14.73 5.68 21.95
N LEU A 71 -14.66 4.39 22.33
CA LEU A 71 -14.96 3.91 23.68
C LEU A 71 -13.93 4.42 24.71
N LEU A 72 -12.63 4.33 24.37
CA LEU A 72 -11.55 4.81 25.24
C LEU A 72 -11.36 6.32 25.17
N ASN A 73 -12.02 7.00 24.24
CA ASN A 73 -11.81 8.41 23.93
C ASN A 73 -10.33 8.75 23.67
N ASP A 74 -9.62 7.80 23.03
CA ASP A 74 -8.20 7.94 22.68
C ASP A 74 -8.00 7.88 21.17
N GLY A 75 -7.73 9.05 20.57
CA GLY A 75 -7.47 9.18 19.15
C GLY A 75 -6.12 8.60 18.69
N ARG A 76 -5.20 8.29 19.64
CA ARG A 76 -3.90 7.71 19.31
C ARG A 76 -4.02 6.35 18.64
N LEU A 77 -5.13 5.63 18.87
CA LEU A 77 -5.37 4.33 18.21
C LEU A 77 -5.41 4.43 16.68
N PHE A 78 -5.85 5.56 16.13
CA PHE A 78 -5.82 5.78 14.68
C PHE A 78 -4.38 5.87 14.12
N LEU A 79 -3.40 6.26 14.95
CA LEU A 79 -2.00 6.35 14.53
C LEU A 79 -1.39 4.98 14.21
N PHE A 80 -1.98 3.90 14.71
CA PHE A 80 -1.52 2.53 14.44
C PHE A 80 -2.05 1.94 13.13
N VAL A 81 -3.02 2.58 12.47
CA VAL A 81 -3.59 2.07 11.21
C VAL A 81 -2.53 1.86 10.12
N PRO A 82 -1.59 2.79 9.85
CA PRO A 82 -0.54 2.54 8.87
C PRO A 82 0.41 1.40 9.28
N VAL A 83 0.61 1.16 10.56
CA VAL A 83 1.40 0.02 11.08
C VAL A 83 0.68 -1.29 10.72
N LEU A 84 -0.64 -1.37 10.94
CA LEU A 84 -1.45 -2.53 10.59
C LEU A 84 -1.45 -2.79 9.08
N ILE A 85 -1.50 -1.73 8.27
CA ILE A 85 -1.41 -1.85 6.80
C ILE A 85 -0.05 -2.43 6.39
N ASN A 86 1.07 -1.92 6.94
CA ASN A 86 2.40 -2.46 6.65
C ASN A 86 2.52 -3.92 7.10
N GLY A 87 1.98 -4.29 8.26
CA GLY A 87 1.94 -5.68 8.73
C GLY A 87 1.14 -6.59 7.81
N ALA A 88 -0.03 -6.16 7.36
CA ALA A 88 -0.84 -6.91 6.42
C ALA A 88 -0.14 -7.11 5.06
N LEU A 89 0.51 -6.06 4.53
CA LEU A 89 1.30 -6.14 3.31
C LEU A 89 2.52 -7.07 3.47
N LEU A 90 3.22 -6.98 4.62
CA LEU A 90 4.33 -7.87 4.94
C LEU A 90 3.88 -9.33 4.94
N ILE A 91 2.75 -9.64 5.57
CA ILE A 91 2.20 -11.01 5.58
C ILE A 91 1.82 -11.43 4.17
N ALA A 92 1.13 -10.58 3.41
CA ALA A 92 0.68 -10.88 2.05
C ALA A 92 1.86 -11.17 1.10
N PHE A 93 2.93 -10.35 1.16
CA PHE A 93 4.12 -10.52 0.32
C PHE A 93 5.01 -11.65 0.84
N GLY A 94 5.25 -11.72 2.15
CA GLY A 94 6.11 -12.73 2.77
C GLY A 94 5.62 -14.16 2.54
N ARG A 95 4.31 -14.40 2.60
CA ARG A 95 3.73 -15.71 2.31
C ARG A 95 4.07 -16.22 0.91
N THR A 96 4.15 -15.34 -0.08
CA THR A 96 4.48 -15.72 -1.46
C THR A 96 5.97 -15.98 -1.68
N LEU A 97 6.83 -15.55 -0.76
CA LEU A 97 8.24 -15.94 -0.75
C LEU A 97 8.44 -17.38 -0.26
N VAL A 98 7.54 -17.87 0.59
CA VAL A 98 7.62 -19.22 1.15
C VAL A 98 6.91 -20.23 0.24
N LYS A 99 5.73 -19.85 -0.32
CA LYS A 99 4.89 -20.80 -1.07
C LYS A 99 4.21 -20.13 -2.25
N GLY A 100 4.46 -20.66 -3.45
CA GLY A 100 3.85 -20.22 -4.71
C GLY A 100 4.68 -19.19 -5.48
N PRO A 101 4.12 -18.62 -6.56
CA PRO A 101 4.74 -17.54 -7.30
C PRO A 101 4.78 -16.26 -6.45
N SER A 102 5.87 -15.48 -6.54
CA SER A 102 6.01 -14.23 -5.78
C SER A 102 4.99 -13.19 -6.22
N ASN A 103 4.58 -12.28 -5.32
CA ASN A 103 3.59 -11.26 -5.65
C ASN A 103 4.00 -10.41 -6.87
N VAL A 104 5.27 -10.03 -6.96
CA VAL A 104 5.77 -9.25 -8.10
C VAL A 104 5.73 -10.07 -9.39
N GLU A 105 5.98 -11.39 -9.32
CA GLU A 105 5.83 -12.31 -10.45
C GLU A 105 4.35 -12.39 -10.90
N VAL A 106 3.41 -12.53 -9.96
CA VAL A 106 1.98 -12.54 -10.29
C VAL A 106 1.58 -11.28 -11.04
N PHE A 107 2.01 -10.09 -10.57
CA PHE A 107 1.75 -8.82 -11.26
C PHE A 107 2.40 -8.76 -12.66
N ALA A 108 3.62 -9.29 -12.82
CA ALA A 108 4.28 -9.33 -14.12
C ALA A 108 3.56 -10.27 -15.11
N ARG A 109 3.07 -11.43 -14.64
CA ARG A 109 2.31 -12.39 -15.45
C ARG A 109 0.93 -11.89 -15.86
N LEU A 110 0.28 -11.01 -15.06
CA LEU A 110 -1.01 -10.39 -15.42
C LEU A 110 -0.94 -9.56 -16.71
N ARG A 111 0.25 -9.18 -17.16
CA ARG A 111 0.49 -8.50 -18.44
C ARG A 111 0.61 -9.45 -19.65
N GLY A 112 0.28 -10.74 -19.47
CA GLY A 112 0.26 -11.74 -20.55
C GLY A 112 1.62 -12.24 -20.99
N ARG A 113 2.69 -12.02 -20.20
CA ARG A 113 4.06 -12.43 -20.55
C ARG A 113 4.42 -13.78 -19.94
N ASN A 114 5.09 -14.61 -20.75
CA ASN A 114 5.87 -15.73 -20.24
C ASN A 114 7.20 -15.16 -19.73
N LEU A 115 7.46 -15.30 -18.42
CA LEU A 115 8.67 -14.78 -17.79
C LEU A 115 9.78 -15.82 -17.89
N PRO A 116 10.97 -15.46 -18.39
CA PRO A 116 12.17 -16.29 -18.29
C PRO A 116 12.53 -16.56 -16.82
N GLU A 117 13.25 -17.63 -16.54
CA GLU A 117 13.61 -18.03 -15.18
C GLU A 117 14.38 -16.94 -14.43
N GLU A 118 15.29 -16.24 -15.11
CA GLU A 118 16.02 -15.10 -14.54
C GLU A 118 15.08 -13.98 -14.07
N GLU A 119 14.02 -13.70 -14.82
CA GLU A 119 13.04 -12.66 -14.46
C GLU A 119 12.15 -13.11 -13.29
N VAL A 120 11.87 -14.42 -13.19
CA VAL A 120 11.16 -15.02 -12.05
C VAL A 120 11.98 -14.87 -10.76
N LEU A 121 13.28 -15.19 -10.80
CA LEU A 121 14.19 -15.01 -9.67
C LEU A 121 14.29 -13.54 -9.24
N TYR A 122 14.36 -12.64 -10.22
CA TYR A 122 14.34 -11.20 -9.97
C TYR A 122 13.03 -10.75 -9.29
N CYS A 123 11.88 -11.21 -9.75
CA CYS A 123 10.59 -10.92 -9.13
C CYS A 123 10.53 -11.38 -7.66
N ARG A 124 11.16 -12.51 -7.35
CA ARG A 124 11.29 -13.00 -5.97
C ARG A 124 12.15 -12.07 -5.11
N LEU A 125 13.31 -11.65 -5.65
CA LEU A 125 14.20 -10.69 -4.97
C LEU A 125 13.44 -9.38 -4.67
N VAL A 126 12.76 -8.81 -5.66
CA VAL A 126 11.99 -7.58 -5.51
C VAL A 126 10.87 -7.74 -4.47
N THR A 127 10.20 -8.91 -4.43
CA THR A 127 9.21 -9.21 -3.39
C THR A 127 9.85 -9.20 -1.99
N GLY A 128 11.07 -9.72 -1.86
CA GLY A 128 11.86 -9.66 -0.63
C GLY A 128 12.21 -8.22 -0.22
N ILE A 129 12.63 -7.39 -1.19
CA ILE A 129 12.90 -5.96 -0.96
C ILE A 129 11.64 -5.27 -0.43
N TRP A 130 10.48 -5.54 -1.00
CA TRP A 130 9.21 -4.99 -0.50
C TRP A 130 8.90 -5.43 0.94
N CYS A 131 9.18 -6.68 1.31
CA CYS A 131 9.04 -7.13 2.70
C CYS A 131 9.92 -6.30 3.64
N VAL A 132 11.17 -6.05 3.28
CA VAL A 132 12.08 -5.19 4.07
C VAL A 132 11.52 -3.76 4.17
N VAL A 133 11.02 -3.20 3.07
CA VAL A 133 10.40 -1.86 3.07
C VAL A 133 9.21 -1.82 4.02
N PHE A 134 8.33 -2.81 4.01
CA PHE A 134 7.17 -2.86 4.93
C PHE A 134 7.59 -2.98 6.38
N VAL A 135 8.63 -3.76 6.70
CA VAL A 135 9.18 -3.85 8.06
C VAL A 135 9.73 -2.51 8.51
N LEU A 136 10.59 -1.87 7.73
CA LEU A 136 11.22 -0.60 8.09
C LEU A 136 10.20 0.54 8.19
N ASN A 137 9.29 0.65 7.21
CA ASN A 137 8.25 1.66 7.20
C ASN A 137 7.26 1.46 8.35
N GLY A 138 6.86 0.21 8.63
CA GLY A 138 5.99 -0.13 9.75
C GLY A 138 6.64 0.16 11.10
N ALA A 139 7.91 -0.22 11.29
CA ALA A 139 8.66 0.04 12.51
C ALA A 139 8.84 1.55 12.77
N LEU A 140 9.19 2.32 11.73
CA LEU A 140 9.32 3.77 11.85
C LEU A 140 7.97 4.44 12.15
N THR A 141 6.90 4.02 11.47
CA THR A 141 5.55 4.52 11.75
C THR A 141 5.12 4.21 13.19
N LEU A 142 5.43 3.00 13.68
CA LEU A 142 5.17 2.61 15.06
C LEU A 142 5.94 3.49 16.05
N ALA A 143 7.24 3.70 15.80
CA ALA A 143 8.05 4.56 16.65
C ALA A 143 7.52 6.01 16.69
N LEU A 144 7.10 6.55 15.54
CA LEU A 144 6.49 7.88 15.48
C LEU A 144 5.14 7.94 16.20
N ALA A 145 4.32 6.89 16.11
CA ALA A 145 3.04 6.83 16.82
C ALA A 145 3.21 6.79 18.34
N LEU A 146 4.30 6.19 18.83
CA LEU A 146 4.57 6.06 20.28
C LEU A 146 5.31 7.26 20.88
N TYR A 147 6.27 7.83 20.14
CA TYR A 147 7.26 8.75 20.71
C TYR A 147 7.28 10.15 20.09
N ALA A 148 6.68 10.33 18.90
CA ALA A 148 6.71 11.62 18.21
C ALA A 148 5.44 12.45 18.44
N SER A 149 5.50 13.74 18.08
CA SER A 149 4.30 14.57 18.01
C SER A 149 3.42 14.16 16.82
N LEU A 150 2.12 14.45 16.92
CA LEU A 150 1.16 14.18 15.85
C LEU A 150 1.57 14.84 14.52
N ALA A 151 2.20 16.01 14.56
CA ALA A 151 2.69 16.70 13.38
C ALA A 151 3.79 15.90 12.65
N TRP A 152 4.77 15.36 13.38
CA TRP A 152 5.82 14.52 12.78
C TRP A 152 5.28 13.20 12.24
N TRP A 153 4.37 12.58 12.97
CA TRP A 153 3.68 11.37 12.49
C TRP A 153 2.93 11.65 11.18
N THR A 154 2.17 12.76 11.12
CA THR A 154 1.40 13.17 9.94
C THR A 154 2.30 13.49 8.76
N LEU A 155 3.40 14.23 8.98
CA LEU A 155 4.37 14.54 7.92
C LEU A 155 4.97 13.26 7.33
N TYR A 156 5.37 12.33 8.19
CA TYR A 156 5.95 11.08 7.73
C TYR A 156 4.93 10.22 6.98
N THR A 157 3.80 9.91 7.59
CA THR A 157 2.80 9.01 7.00
C THR A 157 2.04 9.63 5.85
N GLY A 158 1.88 10.96 5.82
CA GLY A 158 1.18 11.71 4.78
C GLY A 158 2.04 12.09 3.57
N ALA A 159 3.36 12.17 3.73
CA ALA A 159 4.25 12.60 2.65
C ALA A 159 5.50 11.72 2.52
N LEU A 160 6.35 11.64 3.54
CA LEU A 160 7.67 11.02 3.41
C LEU A 160 7.61 9.52 3.10
N SER A 161 6.66 8.78 3.69
CA SER A 161 6.49 7.35 3.40
C SER A 161 6.07 7.10 1.96
N TYR A 162 5.21 7.95 1.38
CA TYR A 162 4.83 7.86 -0.03
C TYR A 162 5.99 8.19 -0.97
N MET A 163 6.82 9.18 -0.61
CA MET A 163 8.04 9.49 -1.38
C MET A 163 9.02 8.31 -1.36
N LEU A 164 9.22 7.68 -0.19
CA LEU A 164 10.07 6.50 -0.04
C LEU A 164 9.57 5.34 -0.88
N ILE A 165 8.29 5.01 -0.78
CA ILE A 165 7.64 3.96 -1.58
C ILE A 165 7.76 4.28 -3.07
N GLY A 166 7.51 5.54 -3.47
CA GLY A 166 7.65 6.01 -4.85
C GLY A 166 9.08 5.86 -5.39
N MET A 167 10.10 6.16 -4.58
CA MET A 167 11.50 5.96 -4.94
C MET A 167 11.84 4.47 -5.15
N VAL A 168 11.35 3.59 -4.28
CA VAL A 168 11.53 2.13 -4.45
C VAL A 168 10.90 1.65 -5.75
N PHE A 169 9.66 2.08 -6.05
CA PHE A 169 8.99 1.78 -7.31
C PHE A 169 9.75 2.32 -8.52
N ALA A 170 10.19 3.57 -8.48
CA ALA A 170 10.92 4.19 -9.58
C ALA A 170 12.24 3.47 -9.85
N THR A 171 12.99 3.15 -8.79
CA THR A 171 14.26 2.42 -8.90
C THR A 171 14.04 1.02 -9.48
N GLU A 172 13.03 0.29 -9.00
CA GLU A 172 12.66 -1.02 -9.52
C GLU A 172 12.28 -0.95 -10.99
N LEU A 173 11.45 0.03 -11.36
CA LEU A 173 10.99 0.24 -12.72
C LEU A 173 12.18 0.52 -13.68
N VAL A 174 13.06 1.45 -13.30
CA VAL A 174 14.26 1.78 -14.09
C VAL A 174 15.15 0.56 -14.26
N TYR A 175 15.44 -0.17 -13.16
CA TYR A 175 16.27 -1.36 -13.20
C TYR A 175 15.66 -2.45 -14.09
N ARG A 176 14.36 -2.70 -14.00
CA ARG A 176 13.64 -3.68 -14.83
C ARG A 176 13.76 -3.35 -16.31
N TYR A 177 13.55 -2.09 -16.71
CA TYR A 177 13.73 -1.66 -18.08
C TYR A 177 15.19 -1.72 -18.54
N TRP A 178 16.14 -1.37 -17.68
CA TRP A 178 17.56 -1.49 -18.00
C TRP A 178 18.00 -2.94 -18.22
N ARG A 179 17.55 -3.85 -17.37
CA ARG A 179 18.00 -5.26 -17.38
C ARG A 179 17.24 -6.14 -18.37
N PHE A 180 15.91 -6.06 -18.40
CA PHE A 180 15.05 -7.02 -19.11
C PHE A 180 14.37 -6.46 -20.35
N ARG A 181 14.32 -5.14 -20.55
CA ARG A 181 13.67 -4.51 -21.73
C ARG A 181 12.21 -4.97 -21.94
N PRO A 182 11.34 -4.97 -20.94
CA PRO A 182 9.98 -5.52 -21.00
C PRO A 182 9.02 -4.59 -21.72
N TYR A 183 9.13 -4.48 -23.06
CA TYR A 183 8.25 -3.64 -23.88
C TYR A 183 6.96 -4.38 -24.21
N ASP A 184 5.99 -4.29 -23.31
CA ASP A 184 4.70 -5.01 -23.34
C ASP A 184 3.49 -4.11 -23.66
N GLY A 185 3.71 -2.88 -24.18
CA GLY A 185 2.66 -1.91 -24.48
C GLY A 185 2.28 -1.02 -23.31
N SER A 186 3.13 -0.94 -22.28
CA SER A 186 2.93 -0.06 -21.13
C SER A 186 3.03 1.42 -21.51
N ILE A 187 2.33 2.29 -20.79
CA ILE A 187 2.39 3.76 -20.95
C ILE A 187 3.82 4.29 -20.80
N THR A 188 4.67 3.61 -20.07
CA THR A 188 6.06 3.97 -19.84
C THR A 188 7.01 3.54 -20.96
N ASP A 189 6.60 2.61 -21.83
CA ASP A 189 7.43 2.07 -22.91
C ASP A 189 8.00 3.12 -23.87
N PRO A 190 7.25 4.14 -24.34
CA PRO A 190 7.80 5.14 -25.25
C PRO A 190 8.97 5.93 -24.63
N LEU A 191 8.91 6.19 -23.33
CA LEU A 191 9.99 6.86 -22.61
C LEU A 191 11.21 5.95 -22.48
N PHE A 192 10.99 4.72 -22.00
CA PHE A 192 12.09 3.79 -21.77
C PHE A 192 12.73 3.23 -23.05
N ARG A 193 12.01 3.14 -24.17
CA ARG A 193 12.59 2.81 -25.47
C ARG A 193 13.62 3.81 -25.96
N ARG A 194 13.45 5.10 -25.60
CA ARG A 194 14.43 6.15 -25.93
C ARG A 194 15.70 6.05 -25.09
N ILE A 195 15.55 5.70 -23.80
CA ILE A 195 16.67 5.63 -22.86
C ILE A 195 17.40 4.29 -22.98
N PHE A 196 16.64 3.22 -23.15
CA PHE A 196 17.11 1.84 -23.21
C PHE A 196 16.55 1.15 -24.48
N PRO A 197 17.11 1.34 -25.68
CA PRO A 197 16.58 0.75 -26.91
C PRO A 197 16.49 -0.78 -26.80
N PRO A 198 15.52 -1.43 -27.50
CA PRO A 198 15.44 -2.89 -27.58
C PRO A 198 16.80 -3.47 -27.97
N ARG A 199 17.18 -4.59 -27.38
CA ARG A 199 18.35 -5.33 -27.85
C ARG A 199 17.99 -5.87 -29.23
N GLY A 200 18.75 -5.50 -30.26
CA GLY A 200 18.61 -6.09 -31.58
C GLY A 200 18.84 -7.61 -31.46
N ASP A 201 17.97 -8.38 -32.09
CA ASP A 201 18.20 -9.81 -32.25
C ASP A 201 19.50 -9.97 -33.04
N GLY A 202 20.60 -10.34 -32.34
CA GLY A 202 21.86 -10.70 -32.94
C GLY A 202 21.87 -12.18 -33.29
#